data_393d47e92cf30f41290fe8ea99742cf3
#
_entry.id   393d47e92cf30f41290fe8ea99742cf3
#
_cell.length_a   1.000
_cell.length_b   1.000
_cell.length_c   1.000
_cell.angle_alpha   90.00
_cell.angle_beta   90.00
_cell.angle_gamma   90.00
#
_symmetry.space_group_name_H-M   'P 1'
#
loop_
_entity.id
_entity.type
_entity.pdbx_description
1 polymer ?
#
loop_
_entity_poly.entity_id
_entity_poly.type
_entity_poly.pdbx_seq_one_letter_code
_entity_poly.pdbx_strand_id
1 'polypeptide(L)'
;MNFLENILVVSIEQAVAAPLCSSRLADAGARVIKVEREEGDFARYYDKDVKGESAYFVWLNRGKESLVVNLKDKNDRSIVKNIIQSADVYIQNLIP
;
A
#
# COMPACT_ATOMS: atom_id res chain seq x y z
N MET A 1 -6.83 -20.71 2.99
CA MET A 1 -6.27 -21.07 1.67
C MET A 1 -5.76 -19.81 0.99
N ASN A 2 -4.54 -19.84 0.48
CA ASN A 2 -3.91 -18.66 -0.13
C ASN A 2 -4.05 -18.72 -1.65
N PHE A 3 -5.21 -18.29 -2.14
CA PHE A 3 -5.51 -18.31 -3.57
C PHE A 3 -4.56 -17.47 -4.42
N LEU A 4 -4.03 -16.40 -3.84
CA LEU A 4 -3.17 -15.45 -4.55
C LEU A 4 -1.70 -15.59 -4.19
N GLU A 5 -1.30 -16.75 -3.70
CA GLU A 5 0.10 -17.06 -3.48
C GLU A 5 0.89 -16.84 -4.77
N ASN A 6 2.05 -16.18 -4.67
CA ASN A 6 2.91 -15.80 -5.80
C ASN A 6 2.38 -14.64 -6.65
N ILE A 7 1.29 -13.98 -6.26
CA ILE A 7 0.82 -12.76 -6.92
C ILE A 7 1.44 -11.56 -6.22
N LEU A 8 2.07 -10.68 -6.99
CA LEU A 8 2.61 -9.41 -6.50
C LEU A 8 1.66 -8.27 -6.84
N VAL A 9 1.22 -7.55 -5.81
CA VAL A 9 0.39 -6.36 -5.93
C VAL A 9 1.23 -5.15 -5.52
N VAL A 10 1.27 -4.14 -6.37
CA VAL A 10 1.88 -2.84 -6.04
C VAL A 10 0.77 -1.81 -6.02
N SER A 11 0.63 -1.11 -4.90
CA SER A 11 -0.45 -0.16 -4.69
C SER A 11 0.07 1.19 -4.23
N ILE A 12 -0.17 2.22 -5.03
CA ILE A 12 0.05 3.61 -4.63
C ILE A 12 -1.27 4.11 -4.08
N GLU A 13 -1.44 4.01 -2.77
CA GLU A 13 -2.75 4.07 -2.15
C GLU A 13 -2.76 4.97 -0.92
N GLN A 14 -3.94 5.46 -0.58
CA GLN A 14 -4.14 6.22 0.65
C GLN A 14 -5.59 6.11 1.12
N ALA A 15 -5.82 6.42 2.40
CA ALA A 15 -7.12 6.44 3.06
C ALA A 15 -7.79 5.07 3.11
N VAL A 16 -8.91 4.85 2.41
CA VAL A 16 -9.78 3.70 2.64
C VAL A 16 -9.98 2.82 1.41
N ALA A 17 -10.41 3.38 0.28
CA ALA A 17 -10.90 2.57 -0.85
C ALA A 17 -9.83 1.64 -1.44
N ALA A 18 -8.71 2.17 -1.88
CA ALA A 18 -7.63 1.35 -2.42
C ALA A 18 -6.95 0.51 -1.34
N PRO A 19 -6.66 1.04 -0.13
CA PRO A 19 -6.15 0.21 0.96
C PRO A 19 -7.05 -0.96 1.33
N LEU A 20 -8.37 -0.79 1.31
CA LEU A 20 -9.30 -1.90 1.55
C LEU A 20 -9.19 -2.96 0.45
N CYS A 21 -9.13 -2.53 -0.80
CA CYS A 21 -8.98 -3.44 -1.94
C CYS A 21 -7.70 -4.27 -1.80
N SER A 22 -6.55 -3.63 -1.59
CA SER A 22 -5.28 -4.34 -1.49
C SER A 22 -5.18 -5.18 -0.21
N SER A 23 -5.87 -4.78 0.86
CA SER A 23 -5.97 -5.58 2.09
C SER A 23 -6.67 -6.91 1.82
N ARG A 24 -7.74 -6.92 1.02
CA ARG A 24 -8.42 -8.14 0.62
C ARG A 24 -7.51 -9.06 -0.18
N LEU A 25 -6.68 -8.48 -1.05
CA LEU A 25 -5.72 -9.26 -1.81
C LEU A 25 -4.63 -9.85 -0.92
N ALA A 26 -4.15 -9.08 0.07
CA ALA A 26 -3.19 -9.58 1.05
C ALA A 26 -3.78 -10.73 1.88
N ASP A 27 -5.02 -10.61 2.31
CA ASP A 27 -5.71 -11.67 3.06
C ASP A 27 -5.84 -12.95 2.24
N ALA A 28 -5.95 -12.83 0.92
CA ALA A 28 -6.02 -13.98 0.02
C ALA A 28 -4.64 -14.57 -0.34
N GLY A 29 -3.57 -14.03 0.20
CA GLY A 29 -2.22 -14.59 0.06
C GLY A 29 -1.29 -13.80 -0.85
N ALA A 30 -1.73 -12.71 -1.48
CA ALA A 30 -0.87 -11.89 -2.32
C ALA A 30 0.19 -11.16 -1.49
N ARG A 31 1.36 -10.96 -2.10
CA ARG A 31 2.34 -10.03 -1.57
C ARG A 31 1.93 -8.63 -1.99
N VAL A 32 1.69 -7.75 -1.04
CA VAL A 32 1.27 -6.37 -1.31
C VAL A 32 2.37 -5.42 -0.87
N ILE A 33 2.86 -4.61 -1.82
CA ILE A 33 3.78 -3.52 -1.54
C ILE A 33 2.98 -2.23 -1.64
N LYS A 34 2.85 -1.55 -0.49
CA LYS A 34 2.18 -0.26 -0.38
C LYS A 34 3.22 0.84 -0.56
N VAL A 35 3.05 1.65 -1.60
CA VAL A 35 3.92 2.79 -1.85
C VAL A 35 3.33 4.00 -1.14
N GLU A 36 4.12 4.60 -0.25
CA GLU A 36 3.71 5.75 0.56
C GLU A 36 4.67 6.92 0.36
N ARG A 37 4.17 8.14 0.50
CA ARG A 37 5.00 9.34 0.63
C ARG A 37 5.65 9.37 2.01
N GLU A 38 6.64 10.26 2.22
CA GLU A 38 7.34 10.38 3.50
C GLU A 38 6.40 10.68 4.67
N GLU A 39 5.38 11.52 4.43
CA GLU A 39 4.39 11.89 5.45
C GLU A 39 3.48 10.71 5.80
N GLY A 40 3.48 9.68 4.99
CA GLY A 40 2.63 8.51 5.17
C GLY A 40 1.22 8.71 4.65
N ASP A 41 0.44 7.64 4.76
CA ASP A 41 -0.98 7.64 4.41
C ASP A 41 -1.77 8.51 5.39
N PHE A 42 -2.74 9.28 4.90
CA PHE A 42 -3.61 10.11 5.74
C PHE A 42 -4.29 9.32 6.86
N ALA A 43 -4.61 8.06 6.62
CA ALA A 43 -5.27 7.21 7.61
C ALA A 43 -4.43 7.01 8.87
N ARG A 44 -3.10 7.19 8.80
CA ARG A 44 -2.22 7.12 9.98
C ARG A 44 -2.57 8.15 11.03
N TYR A 45 -3.23 9.24 10.63
CA TYR A 45 -3.54 10.38 11.50
C TYR A 45 -5.01 10.47 11.88
N TYR A 46 -5.85 9.50 11.49
CA TYR A 46 -7.28 9.53 11.76
C TYR A 46 -7.61 9.36 13.25
N ASP A 47 -6.83 8.57 13.96
CA ASP A 47 -7.01 8.33 15.39
C ASP A 47 -5.72 7.75 16.00
N LYS A 48 -5.74 7.47 17.32
CA LYS A 48 -4.60 6.89 18.04
C LYS A 48 -5.03 5.72 18.92
N ASP A 49 -6.08 5.02 18.53
CA ASP A 49 -6.77 4.06 19.39
C ASP A 49 -6.02 2.74 19.57
N VAL A 50 -5.09 2.39 18.67
CA VAL A 50 -4.35 1.14 18.75
C VAL A 50 -2.90 1.43 19.15
N LYS A 51 -2.64 1.48 20.46
CA LYS A 51 -1.31 1.71 21.01
C LYS A 51 -0.62 2.96 20.42
N GLY A 52 -1.39 4.04 20.25
CA GLY A 52 -0.89 5.28 19.67
C GLY A 52 -0.95 5.35 18.15
N GLU A 53 -1.40 4.29 17.48
CA GLU A 53 -1.57 4.25 16.03
C GLU A 53 -3.04 4.31 15.64
N SER A 54 -3.32 4.73 14.42
CA SER A 54 -4.67 4.80 13.89
C SER A 54 -5.27 3.41 13.71
N ALA A 55 -6.47 3.19 14.27
CA ALA A 55 -7.23 1.96 14.08
C ALA A 55 -7.56 1.74 12.59
N TYR A 56 -7.91 2.81 11.87
CA TYR A 56 -8.14 2.75 10.42
C TYR A 56 -6.91 2.26 9.68
N PHE A 57 -5.75 2.81 10.01
CA PHE A 57 -4.52 2.41 9.34
C PHE A 57 -4.17 0.96 9.62
N VAL A 58 -4.24 0.53 10.87
CA VAL A 58 -3.92 -0.85 11.26
C VAL A 58 -4.89 -1.82 10.60
N TRP A 59 -6.18 -1.52 10.62
CA TRP A 59 -7.21 -2.36 10.00
C TRP A 59 -6.99 -2.54 8.50
N LEU A 60 -6.68 -1.45 7.80
CA LEU A 60 -6.63 -1.45 6.32
C LEU A 60 -5.27 -1.89 5.76
N ASN A 61 -4.24 -2.03 6.59
CA ASN A 61 -2.88 -2.21 6.08
C ASN A 61 -2.13 -3.40 6.67
N ARG A 62 -2.78 -4.26 7.42
CA ARG A 62 -2.14 -5.47 7.92
C ARG A 62 -1.68 -6.35 6.76
N GLY A 63 -0.52 -6.99 6.93
CA GLY A 63 0.01 -7.92 5.94
C GLY A 63 0.66 -7.28 4.73
N LYS A 64 0.77 -5.95 4.69
CA LYS A 64 1.43 -5.23 3.59
C LYS A 64 2.86 -4.85 3.97
N GLU A 65 3.70 -4.75 2.95
CA GLU A 65 5.02 -4.15 3.08
C GLU A 65 4.93 -2.68 2.67
N SER A 66 5.59 -1.80 3.42
CA SER A 66 5.59 -0.35 3.10
C SER A 66 6.88 0.02 2.38
N LEU A 67 6.74 0.76 1.30
CA LEU A 67 7.85 1.37 0.58
C LEU A 67 7.66 2.89 0.58
N VAL A 68 8.51 3.60 1.29
CA VAL A 68 8.44 5.07 1.38
C VAL A 68 9.28 5.67 0.27
N VAL A 69 8.64 6.50 -0.55
CA VAL A 69 9.30 7.15 -1.69
C VAL A 69 8.82 8.59 -1.84
N ASN A 70 9.64 9.38 -2.52
CA ASN A 70 9.24 10.70 -2.98
C ASN A 70 9.04 10.63 -4.49
N LEU A 71 7.79 10.62 -4.95
CA LEU A 71 7.47 10.50 -6.37
C LEU A 71 7.88 11.73 -7.20
N LYS A 72 8.28 12.81 -6.54
CA LYS A 72 8.86 13.98 -7.22
C LYS A 72 10.33 13.77 -7.53
N ASP A 73 10.99 12.83 -6.87
CA ASP A 73 12.38 12.49 -7.13
C ASP A 73 12.49 11.48 -8.27
N LYS A 74 13.38 11.77 -9.22
CA LYS A 74 13.53 10.96 -10.41
C LYS A 74 14.03 9.54 -10.09
N ASN A 75 14.94 9.41 -9.14
CA ASN A 75 15.47 8.11 -8.75
C ASN A 75 14.40 7.25 -8.08
N ASP A 76 13.59 7.85 -7.20
CA ASP A 76 12.51 7.14 -6.54
C ASP A 76 11.44 6.70 -7.55
N ARG A 77 11.12 7.55 -8.54
CA ARG A 77 10.19 7.17 -9.61
C ARG A 77 10.70 5.95 -10.40
N SER A 78 12.00 5.90 -10.66
CA SER A 78 12.60 4.76 -11.37
C SER A 78 12.47 3.46 -10.57
N ILE A 79 12.67 3.52 -9.26
CA ILE A 79 12.50 2.37 -8.38
C ILE A 79 11.07 1.86 -8.43
N VAL A 80 10.10 2.76 -8.30
CA VAL A 80 8.67 2.40 -8.34
C VAL A 80 8.29 1.82 -9.70
N LYS A 81 8.75 2.42 -10.80
CA LYS A 81 8.52 1.90 -12.15
C LYS A 81 9.03 0.45 -12.31
N ASN A 82 10.22 0.18 -11.81
CA ASN A 82 10.81 -1.15 -11.89
C ASN A 82 9.97 -2.18 -11.11
N ILE A 83 9.49 -1.80 -9.94
CA ILE A 83 8.64 -2.67 -9.13
C ILE A 83 7.30 -2.91 -9.82
N ILE A 84 6.69 -1.87 -10.38
CA ILE A 84 5.41 -1.98 -11.11
C ILE A 84 5.54 -2.92 -12.30
N GLN A 85 6.67 -2.89 -13.01
CA GLN A 85 6.91 -3.77 -14.16
C GLN A 85 6.92 -5.25 -13.75
N SER A 86 7.28 -5.55 -12.52
CA SER A 86 7.29 -6.92 -11.98
C SER A 86 5.96 -7.31 -11.35
N ALA A 87 5.03 -6.38 -11.20
CA ALA A 87 3.77 -6.62 -10.52
C ALA A 87 2.77 -7.34 -11.42
N ASP A 88 1.95 -8.17 -10.81
CA ASP A 88 0.80 -8.78 -11.48
C ASP A 88 -0.40 -7.86 -11.45
N VAL A 89 -0.52 -7.05 -10.40
CA VAL A 89 -1.62 -6.11 -10.20
C VAL A 89 -1.06 -4.76 -9.74
N TYR A 90 -1.55 -3.70 -10.36
CA TYR A 90 -1.24 -2.33 -9.97
C TYR A 90 -2.52 -1.60 -9.59
N ILE A 91 -2.52 -0.98 -8.41
CA ILE A 91 -3.65 -0.24 -7.86
C ILE A 91 -3.20 1.18 -7.55
N GLN A 92 -4.04 2.16 -7.83
CA GLN A 92 -3.81 3.52 -7.35
C GLN A 92 -5.15 4.25 -7.14
N ASN A 93 -5.18 5.15 -6.17
CA ASN A 93 -6.31 6.03 -5.93
C ASN A 93 -5.86 7.48 -5.70
N LEU A 94 -4.81 7.88 -6.38
CA LEU A 94 -4.32 9.25 -6.30
C LEU A 94 -5.25 10.19 -7.06
N ILE A 95 -5.30 11.45 -6.60
CA ILE A 95 -6.02 12.51 -7.31
C ILE A 95 -5.28 12.79 -8.63
N PRO A 96 -5.99 12.87 -9.75
CA PRO A 96 -5.38 13.18 -11.05
C PRO A 96 -4.64 14.52 -11.08
#